data_8b257ea8e2ff715ca3ffc8b144f14e97
#
_entry.id   8b257ea8e2ff715ca3ffc8b144f14e97
#
_cell.length_a   1.000
_cell.length_b   1.000
_cell.length_c   1.000
_cell.angle_alpha   90.00
_cell.angle_beta   90.00
_cell.angle_gamma   90.00
#
_symmetry.space_group_name_H-M   'P 1'
#
loop_
_entity.id
_entity.type
_entity.pdbx_description
1 polymer ?
#
loop_
_entity_poly.entity_id
_entity_poly.type
_entity_poly.pdbx_seq_one_letter_code
_entity_poly.pdbx_strand_id
1 'polypeptide(L)'
;MAKVADKYGVELTFFHGKGGTVGRGGNPALYRAILSHPPNTINGRFRVTEQGEMIRQNFGSLEIAQRSLDIYTAALLRESFVKRVEPKQEWRDEMQRVSDASCAAYRETVNEDPRFVPYFRQATPELELGRLNIGSRPAKRNNKGGVESLRAIPWTFAWAQTRMQ
;
A
#
# COMPACT_ATOMS: atom_id res chain seq x y z
N MET A 1 16.18 -4.04 11.10
CA MET A 1 17.25 -3.39 10.31
C MET A 1 17.72 -2.11 10.98
N ALA A 2 16.87 -1.15 11.39
CA ALA A 2 17.31 0.07 12.07
C ALA A 2 18.26 -0.20 13.25
N LYS A 3 17.86 -1.04 14.21
CA LYS A 3 18.75 -1.42 15.36
C LYS A 3 20.10 -2.02 14.96
N VAL A 4 20.18 -2.66 13.80
CA VAL A 4 21.46 -3.20 13.29
C VAL A 4 22.32 -2.07 12.71
N ALA A 5 21.71 -1.17 11.96
CA ALA A 5 22.41 0.00 11.42
C ALA A 5 22.98 0.88 12.56
N ASP A 6 22.17 1.14 13.58
CA ASP A 6 22.59 1.89 14.78
C ASP A 6 23.82 1.26 15.46
N LYS A 7 23.82 -0.08 15.58
CA LYS A 7 24.93 -0.82 16.19
C LYS A 7 26.25 -0.63 15.44
N TYR A 8 26.19 -0.40 14.12
CA TYR A 8 27.37 -0.23 13.28
C TYR A 8 27.63 1.24 12.91
N GLY A 9 26.89 2.19 13.48
CA GLY A 9 27.03 3.62 13.19
C GLY A 9 26.71 3.99 11.73
N VAL A 10 25.82 3.22 11.08
CA VAL A 10 25.42 3.43 9.69
C VAL A 10 24.08 4.17 9.64
N GLU A 11 24.04 5.29 8.93
CA GLU A 11 22.77 5.96 8.63
C GLU A 11 21.98 5.16 7.61
N LEU A 12 20.77 4.72 7.99
CA LEU A 12 19.92 3.89 7.15
C LEU A 12 18.64 4.64 6.78
N THR A 13 18.44 4.82 5.49
CA THR A 13 17.18 5.38 4.94
C THR A 13 16.43 4.29 4.18
N PHE A 14 15.18 4.05 4.56
CA PHE A 14 14.31 3.13 3.84
C PHE A 14 13.59 3.84 2.71
N PHE A 15 13.61 3.23 1.53
CA PHE A 15 12.75 3.64 0.43
C PHE A 15 11.62 2.63 0.26
N HIS A 16 10.38 3.11 0.31
CA HIS A 16 9.20 2.30 0.07
C HIS A 16 8.52 2.73 -1.23
N GLY A 17 8.55 1.89 -2.25
CA GLY A 17 7.99 2.18 -3.57
C GLY A 17 6.45 2.08 -3.68
N LYS A 18 5.73 2.03 -2.55
CA LYS A 18 4.28 1.96 -2.54
C LYS A 18 3.68 3.32 -2.90
N GLY A 19 2.86 3.38 -3.94
CA GLY A 19 2.15 4.60 -4.32
C GLY A 19 1.05 4.97 -3.33
N GLY A 20 0.70 6.26 -3.29
CA GLY A 20 -0.37 6.81 -2.46
C GLY A 20 -1.79 6.59 -3.00
N THR A 21 -1.95 6.02 -4.19
CA THR A 21 -3.25 5.82 -4.84
C THR A 21 -4.14 4.86 -4.05
N VAL A 22 -5.40 5.24 -3.83
CA VAL A 22 -6.40 4.43 -3.13
C VAL A 22 -6.58 3.06 -3.78
N GLY A 23 -6.66 2.99 -5.11
CA GLY A 23 -6.77 1.75 -5.88
C GLY A 23 -5.56 0.81 -5.76
N ARG A 24 -4.47 1.26 -5.17
CA ARG A 24 -3.26 0.46 -4.87
C ARG A 24 -3.05 0.24 -3.37
N GLY A 25 -4.09 0.46 -2.55
CA GLY A 25 -4.02 0.36 -1.10
C GLY A 25 -3.41 1.60 -0.43
N GLY A 26 -3.34 2.74 -1.13
CA GLY A 26 -3.03 4.03 -0.55
C GLY A 26 -4.19 4.51 0.32
N ASN A 27 -3.86 5.28 1.35
CA ASN A 27 -4.85 5.85 2.26
C ASN A 27 -4.75 7.38 2.22
N PRO A 28 -5.86 8.11 2.02
CA PRO A 28 -5.85 9.57 2.10
C PRO A 28 -5.48 10.11 3.50
N ALA A 29 -5.57 9.28 4.53
CA ALA A 29 -5.16 9.67 5.89
C ALA A 29 -3.62 9.61 6.07
N LEU A 30 -2.87 10.32 5.22
CA LEU A 30 -1.40 10.31 5.24
C LEU A 30 -0.81 10.75 6.59
N TYR A 31 -1.46 11.67 7.29
CA TYR A 31 -1.06 12.07 8.63
C TYR A 31 -0.94 10.86 9.58
N ARG A 32 -1.98 10.01 9.61
CA ARG A 32 -1.97 8.78 10.42
C ARG A 32 -0.97 7.75 9.91
N ALA A 33 -0.81 7.65 8.59
CA ALA A 33 0.16 6.75 7.98
C ALA A 33 1.60 7.11 8.38
N ILE A 34 1.96 8.38 8.36
CA ILE A 34 3.27 8.84 8.84
C ILE A 34 3.44 8.50 10.32
N LEU A 35 2.44 8.80 11.14
CA LEU A 35 2.48 8.51 12.57
C LEU A 35 2.41 7.01 12.92
N SER A 36 2.07 6.14 11.99
CA SER A 36 2.05 4.69 12.22
C SER A 36 3.40 3.99 12.03
N HIS A 37 4.39 4.70 11.51
CA HIS A 37 5.73 4.13 11.37
C HIS A 37 6.36 3.87 12.74
N PRO A 38 7.25 2.88 12.86
CA PRO A 38 7.97 2.65 14.10
C PRO A 38 8.73 3.91 14.56
N PRO A 39 8.84 4.16 15.86
CA PRO A 39 9.62 5.30 16.37
C PRO A 39 11.04 5.34 15.81
N ASN A 40 11.57 6.54 15.57
CA ASN A 40 12.93 6.78 15.06
C ASN A 40 13.21 6.18 13.67
N THR A 41 12.20 5.98 12.83
CA THR A 41 12.37 5.50 11.45
C THR A 41 12.15 6.58 10.39
N ILE A 42 11.65 7.73 10.80
CA ILE A 42 11.46 8.92 9.95
C ILE A 42 12.37 10.04 10.49
N ASN A 43 13.50 10.25 9.85
CA ASN A 43 14.48 11.25 10.26
C ASN A 43 14.21 12.60 9.57
N GLY A 44 13.05 13.20 9.82
CA GLY A 44 12.64 14.46 9.21
C GLY A 44 12.39 14.40 7.70
N ARG A 45 12.44 13.21 7.09
CA ARG A 45 12.24 13.01 5.65
C ARG A 45 11.20 11.94 5.40
N PHE A 46 10.24 12.25 4.54
CA PHE A 46 9.24 11.30 4.07
C PHE A 46 9.02 11.50 2.57
N ARG A 47 9.05 10.42 1.81
CA ARG A 47 8.83 10.47 0.38
C ARG A 47 7.69 9.55 -0.01
N VAL A 48 6.71 10.10 -0.72
CA VAL A 48 5.58 9.35 -1.29
C VAL A 48 5.68 9.38 -2.79
N THR A 49 5.44 8.26 -3.45
CA THR A 49 5.27 8.20 -4.89
C THR A 49 3.81 8.49 -5.20
N GLU A 50 3.52 9.69 -5.66
CA GLU A 50 2.17 10.09 -6.04
C GLU A 50 1.82 9.62 -7.45
N GLN A 51 0.57 9.19 -7.63
CA GLN A 51 -0.01 8.96 -8.95
C GLN A 51 -0.70 10.25 -9.41
N GLY A 52 -0.91 10.40 -10.74
CA GLY A 52 -1.47 11.63 -11.30
C GLY A 52 -2.82 12.06 -10.70
N GLU A 53 -3.70 11.09 -10.43
CA GLU A 53 -4.99 11.35 -9.77
C GLU A 53 -4.81 11.87 -8.33
N MET A 54 -3.82 11.38 -7.59
CA MET A 54 -3.53 11.83 -6.23
C MET A 54 -2.90 13.23 -6.21
N ILE A 55 -2.08 13.55 -7.20
CA ILE A 55 -1.53 14.91 -7.37
C ILE A 55 -2.69 15.90 -7.56
N ARG A 56 -3.63 15.58 -8.43
CA ARG A 56 -4.81 16.42 -8.63
C ARG A 56 -5.68 16.55 -7.38
N GLN A 57 -5.88 15.45 -6.68
CA GLN A 57 -6.70 15.42 -5.46
C GLN A 57 -6.06 16.21 -4.31
N ASN A 58 -4.76 16.08 -4.11
CA ASN A 58 -4.04 16.66 -2.97
C ASN A 58 -3.47 18.04 -3.24
N PHE A 59 -3.31 18.43 -4.53
CA PHE A 59 -2.62 19.67 -4.92
C PHE A 59 -3.33 20.41 -6.06
N GLY A 60 -4.58 20.07 -6.38
CA GLY A 60 -5.31 20.62 -7.51
C GLY A 60 -5.77 22.07 -7.35
N SER A 61 -5.88 22.59 -6.14
CA SER A 61 -6.05 24.02 -5.86
C SER A 61 -5.04 24.48 -4.82
N LEU A 62 -4.84 25.81 -4.72
CA LEU A 62 -3.89 26.39 -3.76
C LEU A 62 -4.24 26.03 -2.32
N GLU A 63 -5.52 26.14 -1.97
CA GLU A 63 -5.98 25.88 -0.61
C GLU A 63 -5.84 24.41 -0.22
N ILE A 64 -6.16 23.48 -1.15
CA ILE A 64 -6.01 22.05 -0.93
C ILE A 64 -4.52 21.69 -0.83
N ALA A 65 -3.69 22.27 -1.71
CA ALA A 65 -2.24 22.05 -1.69
C ALA A 65 -1.62 22.52 -0.37
N GLN A 66 -1.95 23.72 0.06
CA GLN A 66 -1.46 24.26 1.33
C GLN A 66 -1.90 23.36 2.49
N ARG A 67 -3.18 22.99 2.55
CA ARG A 67 -3.68 22.10 3.60
C ARG A 67 -2.98 20.74 3.60
N SER A 68 -2.72 20.19 2.42
CA SER A 68 -1.99 18.91 2.29
C SER A 68 -0.55 19.04 2.82
N LEU A 69 0.14 20.11 2.46
CA LEU A 69 1.51 20.36 2.94
C LEU A 69 1.55 20.61 4.45
N ASP A 70 0.58 21.36 5.00
CA ASP A 70 0.45 21.57 6.44
C ASP A 70 0.28 20.25 7.19
N ILE A 71 -0.56 19.35 6.68
CA ILE A 71 -0.79 18.03 7.26
C ILE A 71 0.49 17.20 7.23
N TYR A 72 1.24 17.21 6.12
CA TYR A 72 2.50 16.48 6.00
C TYR A 72 3.56 17.04 6.95
N THR A 73 3.69 18.34 6.97
CA THR A 73 4.64 19.05 7.86
C THR A 73 4.32 18.79 9.32
N ALA A 74 3.06 18.94 9.71
CA ALA A 74 2.61 18.68 11.08
C ALA A 74 2.87 17.21 11.50
N ALA A 75 2.65 16.23 10.61
CA ALA A 75 2.92 14.83 10.89
C ALA A 75 4.42 14.57 11.10
N LEU A 76 5.27 15.14 10.26
CA LEU A 76 6.73 14.99 10.36
C LEU A 76 7.28 15.68 11.62
N LEU A 77 6.82 16.89 11.93
CA LEU A 77 7.20 17.59 13.16
C LEU A 77 6.78 16.80 14.40
N ARG A 78 5.55 16.30 14.41
CA ARG A 78 5.07 15.48 15.53
C ARG A 78 5.89 14.21 15.69
N GLU A 79 6.22 13.54 14.60
CA GLU A 79 7.07 12.34 14.61
C GLU A 79 8.47 12.62 15.16
N SER A 80 9.04 13.77 14.80
CA SER A 80 10.41 14.14 15.19
C SER A 80 10.52 14.64 16.64
N PHE A 81 9.50 15.32 17.16
CA PHE A 81 9.60 16.04 18.44
C PHE A 81 8.73 15.48 19.56
N VAL A 82 7.73 14.67 19.26
CA VAL A 82 6.83 14.11 20.27
C VAL A 82 7.20 12.66 20.57
N LYS A 83 7.56 12.40 21.82
CA LYS A 83 7.83 11.03 22.27
C LYS A 83 6.58 10.17 22.07
N ARG A 84 6.73 9.09 21.36
CA ARG A 84 5.64 8.17 21.02
C ARG A 84 5.55 7.04 22.03
N VAL A 85 4.35 6.49 22.14
CA VAL A 85 4.12 5.26 22.89
C VAL A 85 4.68 4.11 22.05
N GLU A 86 5.64 3.38 22.62
CA GLU A 86 6.13 2.16 21.99
C GLU A 86 5.07 1.06 22.10
N PRO A 87 4.81 0.31 21.00
CA PRO A 87 3.87 -0.78 21.03
C PRO A 87 4.33 -1.87 22.01
N LYS A 88 3.44 -2.27 22.90
CA LYS A 88 3.68 -3.40 23.79
C LYS A 88 3.80 -4.70 23.00
N GLN A 89 4.53 -5.68 23.57
CA GLN A 89 4.70 -6.97 22.91
C GLN A 89 3.36 -7.69 22.72
N GLU A 90 2.47 -7.65 23.70
CA GLU A 90 1.13 -8.23 23.63
C GLU A 90 0.29 -7.71 22.43
N TRP A 91 0.45 -6.41 22.06
CA TRP A 91 -0.23 -5.84 20.90
C TRP A 91 0.37 -6.35 19.58
N ARG A 92 1.68 -6.55 19.55
CA ARG A 92 2.37 -7.12 18.40
C ARG A 92 1.96 -8.57 18.16
N ASP A 93 1.87 -9.34 19.24
CA ASP A 93 1.49 -10.75 19.18
C ASP A 93 0.03 -10.90 18.73
N GLU A 94 -0.86 -10.05 19.23
CA GLU A 94 -2.25 -10.04 18.79
C GLU A 94 -2.39 -9.62 17.33
N MET A 95 -1.68 -8.59 16.88
CA MET A 95 -1.67 -8.20 15.46
C MET A 95 -1.09 -9.28 14.56
N GLN A 96 -0.08 -10.02 15.03
CA GLN A 96 0.45 -11.16 14.28
C GLN A 96 -0.60 -12.26 14.16
N ARG A 97 -1.31 -12.59 15.25
CA ARG A 97 -2.39 -13.58 15.25
C ARG A 97 -3.51 -13.20 14.26
N VAL A 98 -3.93 -11.96 14.27
CA VAL A 98 -4.93 -11.44 13.31
C VAL A 98 -4.42 -11.50 11.87
N SER A 99 -3.16 -11.14 11.65
CA SER A 99 -2.52 -11.18 10.33
C SER A 99 -2.46 -12.62 9.80
N ASP A 100 -2.07 -13.57 10.63
CA ASP A 100 -1.96 -14.99 10.26
C ASP A 100 -3.33 -15.58 9.92
N ALA A 101 -4.34 -15.30 10.73
CA ALA A 101 -5.72 -15.72 10.48
C ALA A 101 -6.28 -15.13 9.17
N SER A 102 -6.05 -13.84 8.94
CA SER A 102 -6.45 -13.15 7.71
C SER A 102 -5.73 -13.71 6.47
N CYS A 103 -4.43 -13.97 6.60
CA CYS A 103 -3.64 -14.57 5.53
C CYS A 103 -4.13 -15.97 5.20
N ALA A 104 -4.42 -16.79 6.20
CA ALA A 104 -4.95 -18.14 6.00
C ALA A 104 -6.30 -18.11 5.27
N ALA A 105 -7.24 -17.30 5.73
CA ALA A 105 -8.55 -17.15 5.10
C ALA A 105 -8.46 -16.65 3.63
N TYR A 106 -7.58 -15.69 3.38
CA TYR A 106 -7.36 -15.21 2.01
C TYR A 106 -6.79 -16.30 1.11
N ARG A 107 -5.77 -17.02 1.59
CA ARG A 107 -5.12 -18.08 0.82
C ARG A 107 -6.02 -19.25 0.54
N GLU A 108 -6.82 -19.68 1.50
CA GLU A 108 -7.83 -20.72 1.32
C GLU A 108 -8.72 -20.41 0.11
N THR A 109 -9.21 -19.17 0.00
CA THR A 109 -10.07 -18.77 -1.12
C THR A 109 -9.31 -18.58 -2.43
N VAL A 110 -8.22 -17.79 -2.40
CA VAL A 110 -7.60 -17.28 -3.64
C VAL A 110 -6.56 -18.25 -4.22
N ASN A 111 -5.86 -18.99 -3.37
CA ASN A 111 -4.76 -19.85 -3.78
C ASN A 111 -5.10 -21.33 -3.76
N GLU A 112 -6.00 -21.76 -2.87
CA GLU A 112 -6.22 -23.17 -2.57
C GLU A 112 -7.57 -23.68 -3.13
N ASP A 113 -8.57 -22.79 -3.32
CA ASP A 113 -9.83 -23.19 -3.98
C ASP A 113 -9.65 -23.26 -5.52
N PRO A 114 -9.71 -24.45 -6.13
CA PRO A 114 -9.54 -24.60 -7.57
C PRO A 114 -10.66 -23.93 -8.40
N ARG A 115 -11.79 -23.60 -7.78
CA ARG A 115 -12.93 -22.93 -8.43
C ARG A 115 -12.70 -21.41 -8.53
N PHE A 116 -11.80 -20.86 -7.74
CA PHE A 116 -11.60 -19.41 -7.65
C PHE A 116 -11.13 -18.79 -8.98
N VAL A 117 -10.11 -19.38 -9.61
CA VAL A 117 -9.55 -18.81 -10.85
C VAL A 117 -10.57 -18.87 -12.02
N PRO A 118 -11.28 -19.98 -12.26
CA PRO A 118 -12.37 -20.01 -13.23
C PRO A 118 -13.46 -18.97 -12.94
N TYR A 119 -13.91 -18.87 -11.70
CA TYR A 119 -14.88 -17.84 -11.28
C TYR A 119 -14.38 -16.44 -11.55
N PHE A 120 -13.17 -16.11 -11.10
CA PHE A 120 -12.57 -14.78 -11.28
C PHE A 120 -12.52 -14.36 -12.76
N ARG A 121 -12.13 -15.27 -13.64
CA ARG A 121 -12.07 -15.02 -15.09
C ARG A 121 -13.42 -14.87 -15.75
N GLN A 122 -14.42 -15.57 -15.25
CA GLN A 122 -15.81 -15.47 -15.74
C GLN A 122 -16.50 -14.19 -15.23
N ALA A 123 -16.36 -13.92 -13.94
CA ALA A 123 -17.05 -12.82 -13.27
C ALA A 123 -16.40 -11.44 -13.51
N THR A 124 -15.16 -11.40 -14.01
CA THR A 124 -14.43 -10.13 -14.18
C THR A 124 -13.85 -10.00 -15.60
N PRO A 125 -13.61 -8.77 -16.09
CA PRO A 125 -12.95 -8.54 -17.36
C PRO A 125 -11.40 -8.58 -17.24
N GLU A 126 -10.82 -9.50 -16.45
CA GLU A 126 -9.37 -9.59 -16.22
C GLU A 126 -8.58 -9.72 -17.51
N LEU A 127 -9.06 -10.56 -18.42
CA LEU A 127 -8.36 -10.83 -19.69
C LEU A 127 -8.37 -9.60 -20.61
N GLU A 128 -9.47 -8.87 -20.64
CA GLU A 128 -9.62 -7.64 -21.42
C GLU A 128 -8.78 -6.51 -20.84
N LEU A 129 -8.81 -6.34 -19.52
CA LEU A 129 -7.99 -5.36 -18.81
C LEU A 129 -6.49 -5.60 -19.01
N GLY A 130 -6.09 -6.86 -19.15
CA GLY A 130 -4.71 -7.24 -19.42
C GLY A 130 -4.16 -6.71 -20.76
N ARG A 131 -5.04 -6.34 -21.70
CA ARG A 131 -4.70 -5.79 -23.01
C ARG A 131 -4.68 -4.25 -23.04
N LEU A 132 -5.15 -3.60 -22.00
CA LEU A 132 -5.22 -2.15 -21.90
C LEU A 132 -3.94 -1.57 -21.29
N ASN A 133 -3.50 -0.44 -21.81
CA ASN A 133 -2.37 0.33 -21.26
C ASN A 133 -2.83 1.20 -20.09
N ILE A 134 -3.31 0.56 -19.00
CA ILE A 134 -3.86 1.26 -17.81
C ILE A 134 -2.75 1.74 -16.86
N GLY A 135 -1.57 1.17 -16.95
CA GLY A 135 -0.47 1.49 -16.05
C GLY A 135 0.86 1.63 -16.77
N SER A 136 1.83 2.23 -16.10
CA SER A 136 3.20 2.37 -16.61
C SER A 136 3.98 1.05 -16.75
N ARG A 137 3.38 -0.07 -16.35
CA ARG A 137 4.00 -1.40 -16.37
C ARG A 137 3.03 -2.44 -16.94
N PRO A 138 3.54 -3.54 -17.53
CA PRO A 138 2.71 -4.63 -18.02
C PRO A 138 1.74 -5.16 -16.96
N ALA A 139 0.58 -5.64 -17.36
CA ALA A 139 -0.46 -6.15 -16.47
C ALA A 139 0.00 -7.36 -15.62
N LYS A 140 0.89 -8.17 -16.17
CA LYS A 140 1.44 -9.36 -15.50
C LYS A 140 2.95 -9.24 -15.30
N ARG A 141 3.45 -9.86 -14.22
CA ARG A 141 4.89 -9.98 -13.96
C ARG A 141 5.54 -11.04 -14.83
N ASN A 142 4.77 -12.10 -15.13
CA ASN A 142 5.16 -13.19 -16.01
C ASN A 142 4.00 -13.50 -16.96
N ASN A 143 4.26 -13.47 -18.26
CA ASN A 143 3.25 -13.71 -19.29
C ASN A 143 2.68 -15.14 -19.26
N LYS A 144 3.44 -16.10 -18.73
CA LYS A 144 3.02 -17.49 -18.57
C LYS A 144 2.37 -17.77 -17.21
N GLY A 145 2.39 -16.82 -16.29
CA GLY A 145 1.83 -16.97 -14.95
C GLY A 145 0.30 -16.86 -14.92
N GLY A 146 -0.30 -17.45 -13.91
CA GLY A 146 -1.71 -17.34 -13.60
C GLY A 146 -2.09 -16.02 -12.91
N VAL A 147 -3.14 -16.08 -12.10
CA VAL A 147 -3.65 -14.93 -11.33
C VAL A 147 -2.59 -14.37 -10.38
N GLU A 148 -1.72 -15.21 -9.83
CA GLU A 148 -0.63 -14.86 -8.94
C GLU A 148 0.42 -13.93 -9.60
N SER A 149 0.47 -13.91 -10.92
CA SER A 149 1.38 -13.03 -11.67
C SER A 149 0.81 -11.65 -11.93
N LEU A 150 -0.47 -11.43 -11.69
CA LEU A 150 -1.13 -10.14 -11.87
C LEU A 150 -0.49 -9.06 -11.00
N ARG A 151 -0.42 -7.86 -11.56
CA ARG A 151 -0.06 -6.66 -10.80
C ARG A 151 -1.29 -6.09 -10.11
N ALA A 152 -1.05 -5.22 -9.13
CA ALA A 152 -2.09 -4.65 -8.30
C ALA A 152 -3.20 -3.94 -9.10
N ILE A 153 -2.88 -3.17 -10.15
CA ILE A 153 -3.88 -2.44 -10.94
C ILE A 153 -4.83 -3.41 -11.66
N PRO A 154 -4.36 -4.35 -12.49
CA PRO A 154 -5.26 -5.33 -13.11
C PRO A 154 -6.09 -6.13 -12.12
N TRP A 155 -5.49 -6.54 -11.00
CA TRP A 155 -6.20 -7.23 -9.94
C TRP A 155 -7.35 -6.40 -9.36
N THR A 156 -7.04 -5.19 -8.91
CA THR A 156 -8.02 -4.30 -8.26
C THR A 156 -9.12 -3.87 -9.23
N PHE A 157 -8.75 -3.53 -10.48
CA PHE A 157 -9.72 -3.09 -11.49
C PHE A 157 -10.65 -4.22 -11.92
N ALA A 158 -10.16 -5.45 -12.02
CA ALA A 158 -10.99 -6.58 -12.33
C ALA A 158 -12.14 -6.72 -11.32
N TRP A 159 -11.84 -6.64 -10.03
CA TRP A 159 -12.86 -6.69 -8.98
C TRP A 159 -13.80 -5.49 -8.97
N ALA A 160 -13.31 -4.30 -9.30
CA ALA A 160 -14.14 -3.10 -9.38
C ALA A 160 -15.12 -3.10 -10.58
N GLN A 161 -14.95 -4.03 -11.52
CA GLN A 161 -15.75 -4.16 -12.74
C GLN A 161 -16.36 -5.56 -12.89
N THR A 162 -16.71 -6.18 -11.77
CA THR A 162 -17.40 -7.47 -11.78
C THR A 162 -18.64 -7.41 -12.66
N ARG A 163 -18.79 -8.42 -13.50
CA ARG A 163 -19.99 -8.59 -14.30
C ARG A 163 -21.10 -9.11 -13.39
N MET A 164 -22.17 -8.38 -13.29
CA MET A 164 -23.41 -8.89 -12.72
C MET A 164 -24.09 -9.76 -13.79
N GLN A 165 -24.25 -11.03 -13.49
CA GLN A 165 -25.06 -11.96 -14.30
C GLN A 165 -26.47 -11.96 -13.78
#